data_c4c72e51318ed8e76c5e3b120c2b864c
#
_entry.id   c4c72e51318ed8e76c5e3b120c2b864c
#
_cell.length_a   1.000
_cell.length_b   1.000
_cell.length_c   1.000
_cell.angle_alpha   90.00
_cell.angle_beta   90.00
_cell.angle_gamma   90.00
#
_symmetry.space_group_name_H-M   'P 1'
#
loop_
_entity.id
_entity.type
_entity.pdbx_description
1 polymer ?
#
loop_
_entity_poly.entity_id
_entity_poly.type
_entity_poly.pdbx_seq_one_letter_code
_entity_poly.pdbx_strand_id
1 'polypeptide(L)'
;MSDQLILKFPSHQAYKKEDFYVSPSNQEAYDFINSWPKWIKRTVNIFGPSGSGKSHLASILKSKTSCLQIETKKLSDEIFFKFKTKETLIIENLDKKVSEKLLFSLWNIALQDNKYLLITSKKPINSFKFKLRDLTSRVTSSLIIGINLPSDDLISAILAKNFSDKQITVEKKHIDYIVKRIDRSYEKISQFILTLDKYSLKKGSPFALKLIKEVLKMI
;
A
#
# COMPACT_ATOMS: atom_id res chain seq x y z
N MET A 1 7.62 41.20 2.24
CA MET A 1 8.07 39.80 2.04
C MET A 1 6.98 39.10 1.26
N SER A 2 7.24 38.80 -0.01
CA SER A 2 6.24 38.13 -0.89
C SER A 2 6.07 36.70 -0.46
N ASP A 3 4.86 36.33 -0.04
CA ASP A 3 4.49 34.94 0.19
C ASP A 3 4.56 34.16 -1.13
N GLN A 4 5.56 33.31 -1.26
CA GLN A 4 5.72 32.43 -2.41
C GLN A 4 4.59 31.40 -2.37
N LEU A 5 3.66 31.50 -3.32
CA LEU A 5 2.55 30.54 -3.49
C LEU A 5 3.11 29.16 -3.82
N ILE A 6 2.95 28.24 -2.88
CA ILE A 6 3.29 26.83 -3.10
C ILE A 6 2.18 26.22 -3.96
N LEU A 7 2.43 26.09 -5.26
CA LEU A 7 1.56 25.34 -6.18
C LEU A 7 1.55 23.86 -5.78
N LYS A 8 0.42 23.41 -5.24
CA LYS A 8 0.19 21.99 -4.98
C LYS A 8 -0.19 21.31 -6.29
N PHE A 9 0.78 20.73 -6.98
CA PHE A 9 0.46 19.77 -8.04
C PHE A 9 -0.05 18.47 -7.38
N PRO A 10 -1.18 17.90 -7.83
CA PRO A 10 -1.58 16.57 -7.40
C PRO A 10 -0.51 15.58 -7.86
N SER A 11 0.33 15.14 -6.95
CA SER A 11 1.28 14.07 -7.23
C SER A 11 0.48 12.77 -7.39
N HIS A 12 0.11 12.42 -8.62
CA HIS A 12 -0.22 11.04 -8.94
C HIS A 12 1.06 10.23 -8.74
N GLN A 13 1.17 9.56 -7.59
CA GLN A 13 2.23 8.60 -7.38
C GLN A 13 2.11 7.53 -8.47
N ALA A 14 2.92 7.63 -9.50
CA ALA A 14 3.07 6.59 -10.50
C ALA A 14 3.82 5.42 -9.80
N TYR A 15 3.07 4.42 -9.35
CA TYR A 15 3.62 3.20 -8.75
C TYR A 15 4.28 2.35 -9.85
N LYS A 16 5.55 2.64 -10.18
CA LYS A 16 6.33 1.79 -11.09
C LYS A 16 6.85 0.57 -10.34
N LYS A 17 7.00 -0.55 -11.03
CA LYS A 17 7.50 -1.79 -10.43
C LYS A 17 8.90 -1.61 -9.82
N GLU A 18 9.75 -0.83 -10.48
CA GLU A 18 11.13 -0.51 -10.07
C GLU A 18 11.18 0.29 -8.76
N ASP A 19 10.07 0.93 -8.40
CA ASP A 19 9.95 1.76 -7.20
C ASP A 19 9.55 0.97 -5.96
N PHE A 20 9.23 -0.33 -6.10
CA PHE A 20 8.89 -1.18 -4.97
C PHE A 20 10.14 -1.80 -4.36
N TYR A 21 10.49 -1.37 -3.16
CA TYR A 21 11.63 -1.96 -2.44
C TYR A 21 11.21 -3.26 -1.74
N VAL A 22 11.84 -4.36 -2.15
CA VAL A 22 11.60 -5.68 -1.59
C VAL A 22 12.48 -5.89 -0.35
N SER A 23 11.89 -6.40 0.71
CA SER A 23 12.55 -6.70 1.99
C SER A 23 11.88 -7.92 2.64
N PRO A 24 12.48 -8.55 3.65
CA PRO A 24 11.85 -9.68 4.33
C PRO A 24 10.43 -9.41 4.85
N SER A 25 10.09 -8.13 5.10
CA SER A 25 8.76 -7.75 5.59
C SER A 25 7.65 -7.79 4.54
N ASN A 26 7.98 -7.77 3.25
CA ASN A 26 7.03 -7.74 2.14
C ASN A 26 7.34 -8.73 1.00
N GLN A 27 8.41 -9.52 1.14
CA GLN A 27 8.91 -10.46 0.13
C GLN A 27 7.82 -11.42 -0.35
N GLU A 28 7.12 -12.09 0.58
CA GLU A 28 6.08 -13.06 0.25
C GLU A 28 4.98 -12.44 -0.61
N ALA A 29 4.51 -11.25 -0.25
CA ALA A 29 3.47 -10.54 -1.00
C ALA A 29 3.97 -10.12 -2.39
N TYR A 30 5.23 -9.68 -2.50
CA TYR A 30 5.85 -9.31 -3.77
C TYR A 30 6.01 -10.51 -4.69
N ASP A 31 6.54 -11.63 -4.20
CA ASP A 31 6.77 -12.85 -4.97
C ASP A 31 5.44 -13.43 -5.44
N PHE A 32 4.43 -13.43 -4.57
CA PHE A 32 3.09 -13.89 -4.93
C PHE A 32 2.50 -13.06 -6.08
N ILE A 33 2.54 -11.73 -6.01
CA ILE A 33 2.04 -10.86 -7.10
C ILE A 33 2.83 -11.09 -8.39
N ASN A 34 4.14 -11.36 -8.28
CA ASN A 34 4.96 -11.61 -9.47
C ASN A 34 4.80 -13.00 -10.06
N SER A 35 4.30 -13.98 -9.30
CA SER A 35 4.01 -15.33 -9.80
C SER A 35 2.76 -15.40 -10.70
N TRP A 36 1.98 -14.31 -10.81
CA TRP A 36 0.82 -14.28 -11.68
C TRP A 36 1.20 -14.61 -13.15
N PRO A 37 0.44 -15.42 -13.90
CA PRO A 37 -0.87 -16.00 -13.58
C PRO A 37 -0.83 -17.35 -12.82
N LYS A 38 0.32 -17.84 -12.38
CA LYS A 38 0.52 -19.13 -11.71
C LYS A 38 0.10 -19.11 -10.23
N TRP A 39 -0.94 -18.37 -9.89
CA TRP A 39 -1.44 -18.32 -8.52
C TRP A 39 -2.03 -19.64 -8.05
N ILE A 40 -1.60 -20.13 -6.88
CA ILE A 40 -2.12 -21.35 -6.25
C ILE A 40 -3.60 -21.19 -5.87
N LYS A 41 -4.00 -19.99 -5.46
CA LYS A 41 -5.37 -19.61 -5.12
C LYS A 41 -5.78 -18.39 -5.94
N ARG A 42 -6.99 -18.43 -6.51
CA ARG A 42 -7.51 -17.31 -7.30
C ARG A 42 -8.00 -16.13 -6.46
N THR A 43 -8.28 -16.39 -5.18
CA THR A 43 -8.74 -15.37 -4.24
C THR A 43 -7.70 -15.15 -3.16
N VAL A 44 -7.23 -13.92 -3.03
CA VAL A 44 -6.11 -13.54 -2.17
C VAL A 44 -6.42 -12.28 -1.41
N ASN A 45 -6.08 -12.28 -0.12
CA ASN A 45 -6.05 -11.08 0.70
C ASN A 45 -4.59 -10.71 1.04
N ILE A 46 -4.15 -9.53 0.63
CA ILE A 46 -2.91 -8.92 1.11
C ILE A 46 -3.25 -7.90 2.18
N PHE A 47 -2.78 -8.12 3.40
CA PHE A 47 -3.04 -7.23 4.51
C PHE A 47 -1.76 -6.64 5.10
N GLY A 48 -1.90 -5.52 5.79
CA GLY A 48 -0.77 -4.84 6.45
C GLY A 48 -1.08 -3.40 6.81
N PRO A 49 -0.19 -2.73 7.55
CA PRO A 49 -0.37 -1.35 8.00
C PRO A 49 -0.62 -0.37 6.86
N SER A 50 -1.16 0.81 7.17
CA SER A 50 -1.23 1.91 6.20
C SER A 50 0.17 2.25 5.69
N GLY A 51 0.31 2.53 4.39
CA GLY A 51 1.61 2.86 3.78
C GLY A 51 2.51 1.66 3.48
N SER A 52 2.13 0.42 3.81
CA SER A 52 2.99 -0.78 3.61
C SER A 52 3.17 -1.23 2.15
N GLY A 53 2.70 -0.47 1.17
CA GLY A 53 2.88 -0.79 -0.24
C GLY A 53 1.79 -1.66 -0.87
N LYS A 54 0.67 -1.94 -0.18
CA LYS A 54 -0.44 -2.76 -0.73
C LYS A 54 -0.98 -2.24 -2.06
N SER A 55 -1.23 -0.92 -2.15
CA SER A 55 -1.70 -0.29 -3.40
C SER A 55 -0.63 -0.31 -4.49
N HIS A 56 0.65 -0.30 -4.12
CA HIS A 56 1.74 -0.48 -5.07
C HIS A 56 1.73 -1.90 -5.66
N LEU A 57 1.59 -2.93 -4.80
CA LEU A 57 1.44 -4.32 -5.26
C LEU A 57 0.19 -4.50 -6.14
N ALA A 58 -0.93 -3.87 -5.78
CA ALA A 58 -2.14 -3.84 -6.60
C ALA A 58 -1.88 -3.22 -7.98
N SER A 59 -1.09 -2.14 -8.06
CA SER A 59 -0.68 -1.50 -9.31
C SER A 59 0.25 -2.39 -10.15
N ILE A 60 1.17 -3.11 -9.52
CA ILE A 60 2.01 -4.12 -10.21
C ILE A 60 1.14 -5.21 -10.82
N LEU A 61 0.14 -5.74 -10.10
CA LEU A 61 -0.79 -6.72 -10.66
C LEU A 61 -1.59 -6.14 -11.82
N LYS A 62 -2.08 -4.89 -11.67
CA LYS A 62 -2.82 -4.19 -12.73
C LYS A 62 -2.06 -4.11 -14.04
N SER A 63 -0.75 -3.96 -14.02
CA SER A 63 0.07 -3.93 -15.24
C SER A 63 0.20 -5.28 -15.94
N LYS A 64 -0.19 -6.39 -15.29
CA LYS A 64 -0.04 -7.75 -15.79
C LYS A 64 -1.32 -8.38 -16.32
N THR A 65 -2.49 -7.82 -16.00
CA THR A 65 -3.78 -8.45 -16.29
C THR A 65 -4.85 -7.42 -16.65
N SER A 66 -5.85 -7.84 -17.42
CA SER A 66 -7.06 -7.04 -17.61
C SER A 66 -7.82 -6.96 -16.30
N CYS A 67 -7.71 -5.85 -15.58
CA CYS A 67 -8.29 -5.73 -14.26
C CYS A 67 -9.26 -4.57 -14.09
N LEU A 68 -10.16 -4.73 -13.12
CA LEU A 68 -10.97 -3.70 -12.52
C LEU A 68 -10.44 -3.43 -11.12
N GLN A 69 -10.01 -2.21 -10.85
CA GLN A 69 -9.50 -1.78 -9.53
C GLN A 69 -10.48 -0.79 -8.92
N ILE A 70 -10.90 -1.05 -7.68
CA ILE A 70 -11.89 -0.23 -6.99
C ILE A 70 -11.60 -0.15 -5.49
N GLU A 71 -11.85 1.00 -4.90
CA GLU A 71 -11.87 1.15 -3.44
C GLU A 71 -13.18 0.61 -2.87
N THR A 72 -13.11 0.00 -1.68
CA THR A 72 -14.29 -0.54 -0.96
C THR A 72 -15.43 0.46 -0.84
N LYS A 73 -15.14 1.74 -0.63
CA LYS A 73 -16.15 2.80 -0.50
C LYS A 73 -16.96 3.05 -1.78
N LYS A 74 -16.43 2.64 -2.93
CA LYS A 74 -17.06 2.81 -4.26
C LYS A 74 -17.71 1.52 -4.77
N LEU A 75 -17.72 0.46 -3.96
CA LEU A 75 -18.37 -0.80 -4.32
C LEU A 75 -19.89 -0.61 -4.42
N SER A 76 -20.45 -1.01 -5.56
CA SER A 76 -21.88 -1.00 -5.86
C SER A 76 -22.24 -2.18 -6.76
N ASP A 77 -23.53 -2.44 -6.98
CA ASP A 77 -23.99 -3.55 -7.82
C ASP A 77 -23.55 -3.43 -9.29
N GLU A 78 -23.29 -2.22 -9.77
CA GLU A 78 -22.77 -1.99 -11.13
C GLU A 78 -21.42 -2.69 -11.39
N ILE A 79 -20.70 -3.03 -10.32
CA ILE A 79 -19.38 -3.67 -10.42
C ILE A 79 -19.51 -5.07 -11.02
N PHE A 80 -20.65 -5.76 -10.84
CA PHE A 80 -20.87 -7.10 -11.38
C PHE A 80 -20.71 -7.12 -12.91
N PHE A 81 -21.33 -6.17 -13.61
CA PHE A 81 -21.25 -6.08 -15.06
C PHE A 81 -19.82 -5.77 -15.53
N LYS A 82 -19.16 -4.83 -14.85
CA LYS A 82 -17.79 -4.42 -15.17
C LYS A 82 -16.80 -5.56 -14.92
N PHE A 83 -17.00 -6.33 -13.85
CA PHE A 83 -16.11 -7.46 -13.54
C PHE A 83 -16.25 -8.63 -14.49
N LYS A 84 -17.46 -8.87 -15.04
CA LYS A 84 -17.67 -9.92 -16.05
C LYS A 84 -16.75 -9.79 -17.26
N THR A 85 -16.40 -8.57 -17.66
CA THR A 85 -15.53 -8.30 -18.81
C THR A 85 -14.05 -8.26 -18.48
N LYS A 86 -13.67 -8.46 -17.21
CA LYS A 86 -12.29 -8.40 -16.71
C LYS A 86 -11.85 -9.74 -16.16
N GLU A 87 -10.56 -9.99 -16.23
CA GLU A 87 -9.95 -11.21 -15.69
C GLU A 87 -9.73 -11.14 -14.17
N THR A 88 -9.41 -9.94 -13.69
CA THR A 88 -9.05 -9.71 -12.28
C THR A 88 -9.87 -8.56 -11.69
N LEU A 89 -10.36 -8.75 -10.46
CA LEU A 89 -10.92 -7.70 -9.63
C LEU A 89 -9.96 -7.39 -8.47
N ILE A 90 -9.62 -6.13 -8.30
CA ILE A 90 -8.83 -5.63 -7.18
C ILE A 90 -9.72 -4.75 -6.30
N ILE A 91 -9.97 -5.19 -5.06
CA ILE A 91 -10.72 -4.43 -4.05
C ILE A 91 -9.73 -3.85 -3.05
N GLU A 92 -9.61 -2.52 -3.02
CA GLU A 92 -8.67 -1.86 -2.11
C GLU A 92 -9.32 -1.39 -0.82
N ASN A 93 -8.50 -1.45 0.25
CA ASN A 93 -8.84 -0.94 1.57
C ASN A 93 -10.12 -1.53 2.14
N LEU A 94 -10.29 -2.86 2.03
CA LEU A 94 -11.44 -3.53 2.59
C LEU A 94 -11.56 -3.24 4.09
N ASP A 95 -12.75 -2.83 4.49
CA ASP A 95 -13.11 -2.57 5.89
C ASP A 95 -14.41 -3.29 6.27
N LYS A 96 -14.75 -3.22 7.56
CA LYS A 96 -15.96 -3.90 8.12
C LYS A 96 -17.29 -3.32 7.63
N LYS A 97 -17.28 -2.19 6.93
CA LYS A 97 -18.51 -1.52 6.46
C LYS A 97 -18.97 -2.02 5.09
N VAL A 98 -18.21 -2.92 4.47
CA VAL A 98 -18.56 -3.51 3.19
C VAL A 98 -19.87 -4.30 3.28
N SER A 99 -20.69 -4.24 2.24
CA SER A 99 -21.86 -5.11 2.11
C SER A 99 -21.42 -6.57 1.96
N GLU A 100 -21.73 -7.40 2.96
CA GLU A 100 -21.37 -8.83 2.92
C GLU A 100 -22.01 -9.56 1.75
N LYS A 101 -23.25 -9.20 1.37
CA LYS A 101 -23.94 -9.77 0.21
C LYS A 101 -23.22 -9.45 -1.09
N LEU A 102 -22.83 -8.17 -1.26
CA LEU A 102 -22.10 -7.73 -2.44
C LEU A 102 -20.73 -8.43 -2.54
N LEU A 103 -19.99 -8.46 -1.44
CA LEU A 103 -18.69 -9.13 -1.39
C LEU A 103 -18.81 -10.62 -1.71
N PHE A 104 -19.79 -11.30 -1.15
CA PHE A 104 -20.08 -12.71 -1.43
C PHE A 104 -20.42 -12.96 -2.91
N SER A 105 -21.23 -12.10 -3.52
CA SER A 105 -21.58 -12.20 -4.94
C SER A 105 -20.35 -12.02 -5.84
N LEU A 106 -19.48 -11.05 -5.55
CA LEU A 106 -18.22 -10.84 -6.27
C LEU A 106 -17.29 -12.05 -6.14
N TRP A 107 -17.24 -12.66 -4.96
CA TRP A 107 -16.46 -13.86 -4.72
C TRP A 107 -16.96 -15.05 -5.53
N ASN A 108 -18.29 -15.22 -5.60
CA ASN A 108 -18.90 -16.27 -6.39
C ASN A 108 -18.62 -16.09 -7.89
N ILE A 109 -18.73 -14.88 -8.43
CA ILE A 109 -18.35 -14.58 -9.82
C ILE A 109 -16.89 -14.95 -10.06
N ALA A 110 -15.98 -14.57 -9.16
CA ALA A 110 -14.58 -14.91 -9.31
C ALA A 110 -14.35 -16.42 -9.40
N LEU A 111 -15.05 -17.21 -8.58
CA LEU A 111 -14.92 -18.67 -8.58
C LEU A 111 -15.60 -19.33 -9.79
N GLN A 112 -16.83 -18.93 -10.13
CA GLN A 112 -17.61 -19.53 -11.20
C GLN A 112 -17.01 -19.26 -12.58
N ASP A 113 -16.55 -18.01 -12.79
CA ASP A 113 -15.98 -17.57 -14.06
C ASP A 113 -14.45 -17.77 -14.14
N ASN A 114 -13.85 -18.50 -13.18
CA ASN A 114 -12.40 -18.72 -13.10
C ASN A 114 -11.56 -17.45 -13.12
N LYS A 115 -12.05 -16.36 -12.50
CA LYS A 115 -11.39 -15.07 -12.41
C LYS A 115 -10.57 -14.92 -11.12
N TYR A 116 -9.74 -13.89 -11.07
CA TYR A 116 -8.91 -13.58 -9.92
C TYR A 116 -9.49 -12.45 -9.07
N LEU A 117 -9.36 -12.57 -7.75
CA LEU A 117 -9.79 -11.58 -6.79
C LEU A 117 -8.65 -11.26 -5.82
N LEU A 118 -8.12 -10.03 -5.92
CA LEU A 118 -7.18 -9.48 -4.95
C LEU A 118 -7.91 -8.51 -4.03
N ILE A 119 -7.80 -8.72 -2.73
CA ILE A 119 -8.36 -7.85 -1.71
C ILE A 119 -7.22 -7.27 -0.88
N THR A 120 -7.14 -5.95 -0.72
CA THR A 120 -6.22 -5.35 0.23
C THR A 120 -6.96 -4.85 1.47
N SER A 121 -6.34 -4.99 2.65
CA SER A 121 -6.93 -4.59 3.94
C SER A 121 -5.87 -4.20 4.96
N LYS A 122 -6.27 -3.54 6.05
CA LYS A 122 -5.36 -3.25 7.18
C LYS A 122 -5.12 -4.45 8.08
N LYS A 123 -6.12 -5.31 8.24
CA LYS A 123 -6.10 -6.52 9.05
C LYS A 123 -6.44 -7.71 8.17
N PRO A 124 -6.00 -8.94 8.52
CA PRO A 124 -6.34 -10.11 7.75
C PRO A 124 -7.86 -10.27 7.67
N ILE A 125 -8.37 -10.60 6.47
CA ILE A 125 -9.82 -10.64 6.21
C ILE A 125 -10.53 -11.68 7.07
N ASN A 126 -9.87 -12.77 7.45
CA ASN A 126 -10.42 -13.79 8.35
C ASN A 126 -10.59 -13.30 9.80
N SER A 127 -10.02 -12.14 10.17
CA SER A 127 -10.29 -11.48 11.46
C SER A 127 -11.59 -10.67 11.46
N PHE A 128 -12.25 -10.53 10.30
CA PHE A 128 -13.53 -9.84 10.19
C PHE A 128 -14.64 -10.82 10.58
N LYS A 129 -15.49 -10.39 11.52
CA LYS A 129 -16.63 -11.19 11.96
C LYS A 129 -17.80 -10.99 10.99
N PHE A 130 -17.82 -11.75 9.91
CA PHE A 130 -18.93 -11.76 8.96
C PHE A 130 -20.15 -12.50 9.55
N LYS A 131 -21.34 -11.96 9.31
CA LYS A 131 -22.61 -12.59 9.69
C LYS A 131 -23.00 -13.69 8.70
N LEU A 132 -22.65 -13.51 7.43
CA LEU A 132 -22.95 -14.45 6.36
C LEU A 132 -21.98 -15.65 6.42
N ARG A 133 -22.48 -16.82 6.82
CA ARG A 133 -21.68 -18.05 6.98
C ARG A 133 -20.96 -18.45 5.70
N ASP A 134 -21.63 -18.32 4.56
CA ASP A 134 -21.07 -18.67 3.25
C ASP A 134 -19.88 -17.78 2.88
N LEU A 135 -19.96 -16.48 3.20
CA LEU A 135 -18.82 -15.57 3.01
C LEU A 135 -17.66 -15.97 3.93
N THR A 136 -17.94 -16.34 5.18
CA THR A 136 -16.90 -16.80 6.11
C THR A 136 -16.17 -18.02 5.56
N SER A 137 -16.89 -19.00 5.00
CA SER A 137 -16.29 -20.16 4.36
C SER A 137 -15.39 -19.79 3.17
N ARG A 138 -15.84 -18.85 2.30
CA ARG A 138 -15.05 -18.35 1.17
C ARG A 138 -13.76 -17.67 1.63
N VAL A 139 -13.86 -16.81 2.65
CA VAL A 139 -12.72 -16.13 3.25
C VAL A 139 -11.70 -17.12 3.82
N THR A 140 -12.17 -18.15 4.52
CA THR A 140 -11.29 -19.18 5.09
C THR A 140 -10.54 -19.97 4.02
N SER A 141 -11.14 -20.14 2.85
CA SER A 141 -10.50 -20.86 1.71
C SER A 141 -9.54 -19.99 0.89
N SER A 142 -9.49 -18.69 1.11
CA SER A 142 -8.59 -17.77 0.39
C SER A 142 -7.15 -17.84 0.90
N LEU A 143 -6.22 -17.35 0.09
CA LEU A 143 -4.85 -17.14 0.53
C LEU A 143 -4.77 -15.80 1.27
N ILE A 144 -4.11 -15.77 2.41
CA ILE A 144 -3.95 -14.57 3.24
C ILE A 144 -2.46 -14.31 3.42
N ILE A 145 -1.97 -13.18 2.90
CA ILE A 145 -0.55 -12.79 2.93
C ILE A 145 -0.41 -11.49 3.71
N GLY A 146 0.48 -11.47 4.69
CA GLY A 146 0.74 -10.30 5.52
C GLY A 146 1.95 -9.51 5.06
N ILE A 147 1.87 -8.18 5.16
CA ILE A 147 3.03 -7.30 5.10
C ILE A 147 3.33 -6.83 6.52
N ASN A 148 4.51 -7.15 7.00
CA ASN A 148 4.96 -6.81 8.34
C ASN A 148 5.42 -5.35 8.47
N LEU A 149 5.73 -4.93 9.69
CA LEU A 149 6.36 -3.63 9.95
C LEU A 149 7.72 -3.55 9.24
N PRO A 150 8.16 -2.35 8.84
CA PRO A 150 9.40 -2.18 8.10
C PRO A 150 10.62 -2.50 8.98
N SER A 151 11.59 -3.22 8.41
CA SER A 151 12.92 -3.40 9.00
C SER A 151 13.73 -2.10 8.88
N ASP A 152 14.82 -2.01 9.64
CA ASP A 152 15.74 -0.86 9.58
C ASP A 152 16.31 -0.66 8.17
N ASP A 153 16.62 -1.75 7.46
CA ASP A 153 17.08 -1.69 6.07
C ASP A 153 16.01 -1.14 5.13
N LEU A 154 14.76 -1.55 5.31
CA LEU A 154 13.64 -1.03 4.51
C LEU A 154 13.39 0.45 4.82
N ILE A 155 13.47 0.87 6.08
CA ILE A 155 13.34 2.28 6.46
C ILE A 155 14.46 3.09 5.81
N SER A 156 15.71 2.61 5.87
CA SER A 156 16.87 3.25 5.23
C SER A 156 16.66 3.41 3.73
N ALA A 157 16.18 2.37 3.05
CA ALA A 157 15.93 2.39 1.61
C ALA A 157 14.79 3.36 1.23
N ILE A 158 13.68 3.37 1.99
CA ILE A 158 12.56 4.31 1.79
C ILE A 158 13.06 5.76 1.95
N LEU A 159 13.83 6.05 2.98
CA LEU A 159 14.38 7.38 3.22
C LEU A 159 15.33 7.79 2.09
N ALA A 160 16.32 6.93 1.75
CA ALA A 160 17.29 7.21 0.72
C ALA A 160 16.61 7.49 -0.64
N LYS A 161 15.63 6.66 -1.02
CA LYS A 161 14.86 6.86 -2.24
C LYS A 161 14.11 8.19 -2.23
N ASN A 162 13.33 8.48 -1.18
CA ASN A 162 12.56 9.71 -1.11
C ASN A 162 13.44 10.96 -1.17
N PHE A 163 14.63 10.92 -0.57
CA PHE A 163 15.59 12.01 -0.67
C PHE A 163 16.17 12.13 -2.09
N SER A 164 16.53 11.01 -2.72
CA SER A 164 17.02 10.99 -4.10
C SER A 164 15.99 11.51 -5.10
N ASP A 165 14.73 11.09 -4.99
CA ASP A 165 13.64 11.56 -5.85
C ASP A 165 13.43 13.08 -5.76
N LYS A 166 13.79 13.66 -4.62
CA LYS A 166 13.76 15.12 -4.38
C LYS A 166 15.09 15.82 -4.66
N GLN A 167 16.06 15.10 -5.23
CA GLN A 167 17.42 15.62 -5.52
C GLN A 167 18.14 16.12 -4.26
N ILE A 168 17.84 15.53 -3.11
CA ILE A 168 18.43 15.89 -1.83
C ILE A 168 19.52 14.89 -1.49
N THR A 169 20.76 15.37 -1.36
CA THR A 169 21.88 14.56 -0.88
C THR A 169 21.88 14.53 0.64
N VAL A 170 21.65 13.33 1.21
CA VAL A 170 21.69 13.10 2.66
C VAL A 170 22.80 12.12 2.98
N GLU A 171 23.69 12.48 3.88
CA GLU A 171 24.77 11.61 4.31
C GLU A 171 24.22 10.36 5.04
N LYS A 172 24.82 9.21 4.82
CA LYS A 172 24.43 7.93 5.45
C LYS A 172 24.25 8.06 6.97
N LYS A 173 25.16 8.78 7.65
CA LYS A 173 25.08 9.01 9.10
C LYS A 173 23.76 9.66 9.56
N HIS A 174 23.14 10.49 8.71
CA HIS A 174 21.85 11.11 9.01
C HIS A 174 20.70 10.14 8.83
N ILE A 175 20.75 9.29 7.81
CA ILE A 175 19.78 8.21 7.62
C ILE A 175 19.84 7.24 8.81
N ASP A 176 21.01 6.80 9.19
CA ASP A 176 21.21 5.91 10.35
C ASP A 176 20.71 6.56 11.65
N TYR A 177 20.89 7.88 11.79
CA TYR A 177 20.35 8.63 12.93
C TYR A 177 18.83 8.62 12.99
N ILE A 178 18.16 8.77 11.82
CA ILE A 178 16.69 8.74 11.71
C ILE A 178 16.18 7.33 12.03
N VAL A 179 16.75 6.30 11.39
CA VAL A 179 16.33 4.90 11.54
C VAL A 179 16.34 4.45 13.01
N LYS A 180 17.34 4.86 13.77
CA LYS A 180 17.46 4.52 15.20
C LYS A 180 16.42 5.20 16.11
N ARG A 181 15.68 6.19 15.61
CA ARG A 181 14.81 7.05 16.43
C ARG A 181 13.38 7.16 15.94
N ILE A 182 13.13 6.82 14.70
CA ILE A 182 11.80 6.84 14.13
C ILE A 182 11.02 5.59 14.55
N ASP A 183 9.74 5.74 14.85
CA ASP A 183 8.87 4.58 15.06
C ASP A 183 8.84 3.71 13.81
N ARG A 184 8.93 2.40 13.96
CA ARG A 184 8.88 1.40 12.88
C ARG A 184 7.47 1.28 12.31
N SER A 185 6.98 2.37 11.76
CA SER A 185 5.66 2.49 11.16
C SER A 185 5.77 3.20 9.82
N TYR A 186 5.23 2.60 8.75
CA TYR A 186 5.17 3.24 7.43
C TYR A 186 4.50 4.61 7.46
N GLU A 187 3.50 4.78 8.33
CA GLU A 187 2.79 6.04 8.52
C GLU A 187 3.71 7.10 9.11
N LYS A 188 4.46 6.76 10.15
CA LYS A 188 5.43 7.67 10.78
C LYS A 188 6.57 8.05 9.84
N ILE A 189 7.07 7.09 9.05
CA ILE A 189 8.10 7.34 8.04
C ILE A 189 7.57 8.34 7.00
N SER A 190 6.36 8.12 6.48
CA SER A 190 5.73 9.03 5.52
C SER A 190 5.49 10.42 6.12
N GLN A 191 5.00 10.48 7.36
CA GLN A 191 4.79 11.73 8.08
C GLN A 191 6.11 12.50 8.29
N PHE A 192 7.18 11.78 8.64
CA PHE A 192 8.52 12.36 8.78
C PHE A 192 8.99 13.00 7.48
N ILE A 193 8.92 12.25 6.37
CA ILE A 193 9.35 12.73 5.05
C ILE A 193 8.57 13.98 4.64
N LEU A 194 7.24 13.97 4.78
CA LEU A 194 6.38 15.10 4.42
C LEU A 194 6.66 16.33 5.30
N THR A 195 6.86 16.12 6.60
CA THR A 195 7.13 17.19 7.54
C THR A 195 8.51 17.80 7.27
N LEU A 196 9.52 16.95 7.07
CA LEU A 196 10.88 17.38 6.76
C LEU A 196 10.94 18.24 5.49
N ASP A 197 10.22 17.81 4.44
CA ASP A 197 10.09 18.52 3.18
C ASP A 197 9.48 19.92 3.36
N LYS A 198 8.35 19.97 4.06
CA LYS A 198 7.65 21.25 4.36
C LYS A 198 8.54 22.25 5.11
N TYR A 199 9.30 21.77 6.08
CA TYR A 199 10.18 22.64 6.89
C TYR A 199 11.45 23.05 6.14
N SER A 200 12.00 22.19 5.31
CA SER A 200 13.14 22.50 4.44
C SER A 200 12.81 23.63 3.46
N LEU A 201 11.66 23.55 2.79
CA LEU A 201 11.17 24.59 1.88
C LEU A 201 10.94 25.94 2.59
N LYS A 202 10.39 25.93 3.82
CA LYS A 202 10.14 27.16 4.58
C LYS A 202 11.43 27.84 5.04
N LYS A 203 12.46 27.09 5.44
CA LYS A 203 13.69 27.65 6.03
C LYS A 203 14.75 27.96 4.97
N GLY A 204 14.56 27.55 3.68
CA GLY A 204 15.57 27.70 2.63
C GLY A 204 16.93 27.09 3.00
N SER A 205 16.92 26.15 3.95
CA SER A 205 18.10 25.63 4.62
C SER A 205 18.36 24.19 4.17
N PRO A 206 19.60 23.78 3.88
CA PRO A 206 19.92 22.40 3.54
C PRO A 206 19.49 21.44 4.67
N PHE A 207 19.28 20.17 4.33
CA PHE A 207 18.88 19.08 5.26
C PHE A 207 19.94 18.86 6.36
N ALA A 208 20.04 19.81 7.27
CA ALA A 208 20.98 19.76 8.38
C ALA A 208 20.46 18.86 9.51
N LEU A 209 21.36 18.22 10.24
CA LEU A 209 21.05 17.37 11.39
C LEU A 209 20.12 18.07 12.40
N LYS A 210 20.23 19.41 12.54
CA LYS A 210 19.36 20.20 13.41
C LYS A 210 17.88 20.09 12.99
N LEU A 211 17.58 20.23 11.70
CA LEU A 211 16.24 20.11 11.15
C LEU A 211 15.69 18.69 11.33
N ILE A 212 16.51 17.66 11.08
CA ILE A 212 16.13 16.26 11.31
C ILE A 212 15.74 16.02 12.76
N LYS A 213 16.53 16.53 13.72
CA LYS A 213 16.23 16.43 15.16
C LYS A 213 14.95 17.14 15.55
N GLU A 214 14.69 18.33 15.00
CA GLU A 214 13.46 19.08 15.23
C GLU A 214 12.24 18.31 14.75
N VAL A 215 12.29 17.78 13.51
CA VAL A 215 11.16 17.04 12.92
C VAL A 215 10.90 15.72 13.64
N LEU A 216 11.93 14.98 14.06
CA LEU A 216 11.77 13.74 14.85
C LEU A 216 11.07 13.98 16.19
N LYS A 217 11.17 15.16 16.77
CA LYS A 217 10.46 15.50 18.02
C LYS A 217 8.98 15.84 17.81
N MET A 218 8.58 16.15 16.56
CA MET A 218 7.22 16.58 16.21
C MET A 218 6.30 15.44 15.82
N ILE A 219 6.85 14.27 15.53
CA ILE A 219 6.12 13.09 15.03
C ILE A 219 6.11 11.95 16.04
#